data_80f16c847b0f6e7d5c930e54898d6049
#
_entry.id   80f16c847b0f6e7d5c930e54898d6049
#
_cell.length_a   1.000
_cell.length_b   1.000
_cell.length_c   1.000
_cell.angle_alpha   90.00
_cell.angle_beta   90.00
_cell.angle_gamma   90.00
#
_symmetry.space_group_name_H-M   'P 1'
#
loop_
_entity.id
_entity.type
_entity.pdbx_description
1 polymer ?
#
loop_
_entity_poly.entity_id
_entity_poly.type
_entity_poly.pdbx_seq_one_letter_code
_entity_poly.pdbx_strand_id
1 'polypeptide(L)'
;MLAVLGGRMLVAEVDVEVPFHDADPMGVTWHGNYFRYLETARSALLNDIGYNVRQMTASGYTWPIVDARVKYVKTTTFGQRLRVRATLEEYENRLKIAYTITDSESGELVTKASTTQVAVERGEMCFVSPQVLLDKVRAALEGLSAGRGRK
;
A
#
# COMPACT_ATOMS: atom_id res chain seq x y z
N MET A 1 0.97 4.14 15.09
CA MET A 1 2.31 4.78 15.03
C MET A 1 2.84 4.71 13.61
N LEU A 2 3.45 5.77 13.13
CA LEU A 2 4.02 5.80 11.79
C LEU A 2 5.25 4.89 11.70
N ALA A 3 5.42 4.22 10.57
CA ALA A 3 6.60 3.40 10.28
C ALA A 3 7.76 4.32 9.88
N VAL A 4 8.33 4.98 10.86
CA VAL A 4 9.37 6.01 10.68
C VAL A 4 10.62 5.62 11.48
N LEU A 5 11.77 5.76 10.85
CA LEU A 5 13.06 5.66 11.51
C LEU A 5 13.92 6.83 11.05
N GLY A 6 14.34 7.69 11.97
CA GLY A 6 15.14 8.87 11.66
C GLY A 6 14.42 9.85 10.73
N GLY A 7 13.09 10.01 10.90
CA GLY A 7 12.26 10.90 10.08
C GLY A 7 11.88 10.34 8.71
N ARG A 8 12.09 9.05 8.45
CA ARG A 8 11.84 8.42 7.14
C ARG A 8 10.71 7.44 7.19
N MET A 9 9.97 7.36 6.09
CA MET A 9 8.84 6.47 5.91
C MET A 9 9.09 5.53 4.74
N LEU A 10 8.58 4.31 4.84
CA LEU A 10 8.56 3.37 3.72
C LEU A 10 7.38 3.73 2.83
N VAL A 11 7.68 4.06 1.60
CA VAL A 11 6.72 4.53 0.60
C VAL A 11 7.00 3.86 -0.73
N ALA A 12 5.96 3.45 -1.44
CA ALA A 12 6.05 3.03 -2.83
C ALA A 12 5.06 3.83 -3.66
N GLU A 13 5.44 4.18 -4.87
CA GLU A 13 4.58 4.86 -5.82
C GLU A 13 4.52 4.05 -7.12
N VAL A 14 3.34 3.97 -7.70
CA VAL A 14 3.13 3.36 -9.00
C VAL A 14 2.30 4.27 -9.88
N ASP A 15 2.51 4.22 -11.18
CA ASP A 15 1.70 4.93 -12.14
C ASP A 15 0.67 3.98 -12.73
N VAL A 16 -0.56 4.47 -12.87
CA VAL A 16 -1.67 3.71 -13.44
C VAL A 16 -2.35 4.59 -14.48
N GLU A 17 -2.57 4.05 -15.67
CA GLU A 17 -3.45 4.66 -16.64
C GLU A 17 -4.81 3.96 -16.54
N VAL A 18 -5.90 4.73 -16.39
CA VAL A 18 -7.24 4.17 -16.27
C VAL A 18 -7.62 3.52 -17.61
N PRO A 19 -7.80 2.19 -17.66
CA PRO A 19 -8.18 1.53 -18.91
C PRO A 19 -9.64 1.81 -19.26
N PHE A 20 -9.95 1.75 -20.54
CA PHE A 20 -11.30 1.99 -21.04
C PHE A 20 -12.36 1.07 -20.35
N HIS A 21 -11.99 -0.19 -20.14
CA HIS A 21 -12.92 -1.16 -19.53
C HIS A 21 -13.18 -0.93 -18.04
N ASP A 22 -12.45 -0.02 -17.39
CA ASP A 22 -12.71 0.36 -15.99
C ASP A 22 -13.75 1.46 -15.87
N ALA A 23 -14.14 2.10 -16.98
CA ALA A 23 -15.18 3.11 -16.98
C ALA A 23 -16.58 2.48 -16.94
N ASP A 24 -17.50 3.15 -16.23
CA ASP A 24 -18.91 2.75 -16.17
C ASP A 24 -19.73 3.47 -17.25
N PRO A 25 -21.05 3.19 -17.36
CA PRO A 25 -21.90 3.86 -18.36
C PRO A 25 -21.95 5.38 -18.25
N MET A 26 -21.57 5.95 -17.11
CA MET A 26 -21.50 7.40 -16.92
C MET A 26 -20.19 8.01 -17.44
N GLY A 27 -19.26 7.19 -17.92
CA GLY A 27 -17.97 7.63 -18.45
C GLY A 27 -16.90 7.86 -17.39
N VAL A 28 -17.17 7.52 -16.14
CA VAL A 28 -16.20 7.64 -15.04
C VAL A 28 -15.75 6.26 -14.59
N THR A 29 -14.59 6.19 -13.95
CA THR A 29 -14.08 4.93 -13.39
C THR A 29 -15.07 4.40 -12.36
N TRP A 30 -15.46 3.13 -12.51
CA TRP A 30 -16.31 2.49 -11.51
C TRP A 30 -15.57 2.44 -10.18
N HIS A 31 -16.23 2.87 -9.11
CA HIS A 31 -15.59 3.08 -7.82
C HIS A 31 -14.89 1.82 -7.25
N GLY A 32 -15.38 0.62 -7.55
CA GLY A 32 -14.75 -0.62 -7.12
C GLY A 32 -13.40 -0.88 -7.75
N ASN A 33 -13.11 -0.30 -8.90
CA ASN A 33 -11.83 -0.49 -9.60
C ASN A 33 -10.65 0.17 -8.88
N TYR A 34 -10.90 1.15 -8.03
CA TYR A 34 -9.82 1.80 -7.28
C TYR A 34 -9.07 0.83 -6.37
N PHE A 35 -9.73 -0.21 -5.88
CA PHE A 35 -9.06 -1.24 -5.07
C PHE A 35 -7.95 -1.94 -5.84
N ARG A 36 -8.10 -2.14 -7.15
CA ARG A 36 -7.01 -2.73 -7.96
C ARG A 36 -5.81 -1.80 -8.04
N TYR A 37 -6.04 -0.50 -8.12
CA TYR A 37 -4.96 0.48 -8.14
C TYR A 37 -4.23 0.51 -6.80
N LEU A 38 -4.97 0.44 -5.69
CA LEU A 38 -4.39 0.34 -4.36
C LEU A 38 -3.58 -0.95 -4.19
N GLU A 39 -4.09 -2.08 -4.70
CA GLU A 39 -3.38 -3.37 -4.66
C GLU A 39 -2.04 -3.31 -5.38
N THR A 40 -1.97 -2.64 -6.53
CA THR A 40 -0.73 -2.48 -7.28
C THR A 40 0.32 -1.74 -6.45
N ALA A 41 -0.08 -0.67 -5.79
CA ALA A 41 0.83 0.10 -4.93
C ALA A 41 1.23 -0.69 -3.68
N ARG A 42 0.28 -1.42 -3.07
CA ARG A 42 0.57 -2.28 -1.92
C ARG A 42 1.57 -3.36 -2.27
N SER A 43 1.39 -4.02 -3.41
CA SER A 43 2.33 -5.03 -3.88
C SER A 43 3.74 -4.47 -4.07
N ALA A 44 3.85 -3.28 -4.64
CA ALA A 44 5.14 -2.62 -4.82
C ALA A 44 5.80 -2.33 -3.47
N LEU A 45 5.05 -1.83 -2.50
CA LEU A 45 5.56 -1.56 -1.15
C LEU A 45 6.03 -2.83 -0.46
N LEU A 46 5.23 -3.89 -0.52
CA LEU A 46 5.58 -5.17 0.11
C LEU A 46 6.78 -5.83 -0.57
N ASN A 47 6.92 -5.70 -1.89
CA ASN A 47 8.12 -6.14 -2.59
C ASN A 47 9.36 -5.41 -2.11
N ASP A 48 9.27 -4.10 -1.93
CA ASP A 48 10.39 -3.27 -1.45
C ASP A 48 10.81 -3.66 -0.03
N ILE A 49 9.86 -4.04 0.81
CA ILE A 49 10.11 -4.49 2.17
C ILE A 49 10.73 -5.91 2.19
N GLY A 50 10.56 -6.68 1.10
CA GLY A 50 10.97 -8.07 1.06
C GLY A 50 9.98 -9.01 1.73
N TYR A 51 8.71 -8.62 1.77
CA TYR A 51 7.65 -9.42 2.38
C TYR A 51 6.37 -9.42 1.52
N ASN A 52 6.53 -9.85 0.28
CA ASN A 52 5.40 -9.98 -0.66
C ASN A 52 4.53 -11.20 -0.30
N VAL A 53 3.45 -11.41 -1.03
CA VAL A 53 2.49 -12.49 -0.75
C VAL A 53 3.16 -13.86 -0.68
N ARG A 54 4.11 -14.15 -1.57
CA ARG A 54 4.83 -15.43 -1.55
C ARG A 54 5.67 -15.58 -0.29
N GLN A 55 6.34 -14.52 0.11
CA GLN A 55 7.17 -14.49 1.31
C GLN A 55 6.30 -14.56 2.57
N MET A 56 5.15 -13.93 2.56
CA MET A 56 4.16 -14.05 3.64
C MET A 56 3.74 -15.50 3.83
N THR A 57 3.36 -16.16 2.74
CA THR A 57 2.95 -17.57 2.78
C THR A 57 4.09 -18.46 3.24
N ALA A 58 5.30 -18.24 2.74
CA ALA A 58 6.47 -19.02 3.13
C ALA A 58 6.81 -18.85 4.61
N SER A 59 6.47 -17.70 5.22
CA SER A 59 6.71 -17.45 6.64
C SER A 59 5.69 -18.15 7.56
N GLY A 60 4.64 -18.75 7.00
CA GLY A 60 3.62 -19.47 7.76
C GLY A 60 2.44 -18.63 8.20
N TYR A 61 2.32 -17.40 7.71
CA TYR A 61 1.23 -16.51 8.05
C TYR A 61 0.37 -16.19 6.84
N THR A 62 -0.93 -15.98 7.08
CA THR A 62 -1.81 -15.29 6.14
C THR A 62 -2.12 -13.91 6.69
N TRP A 63 -2.43 -12.97 5.79
CA TRP A 63 -2.61 -11.57 6.15
C TRP A 63 -3.90 -11.02 5.53
N PRO A 64 -5.07 -11.45 6.05
CA PRO A 64 -6.33 -10.94 5.53
C PRO A 64 -6.47 -9.45 5.79
N ILE A 65 -7.15 -8.76 4.88
CA ILE A 65 -7.58 -7.39 5.10
C ILE A 65 -8.78 -7.41 6.03
N VAL A 66 -8.70 -6.70 7.14
CA VAL A 66 -9.76 -6.65 8.15
C VAL A 66 -10.45 -5.29 8.19
N ASP A 67 -9.86 -4.27 7.60
CA ASP A 67 -10.45 -2.95 7.47
C ASP A 67 -9.94 -2.30 6.19
N ALA A 68 -10.85 -1.70 5.44
CA ALA A 68 -10.51 -0.95 4.24
C ALA A 68 -11.41 0.29 4.19
N ARG A 69 -10.80 1.46 4.03
CA ARG A 69 -11.49 2.73 3.96
C ARG A 69 -11.08 3.45 2.69
N VAL A 70 -12.05 3.96 1.97
CA VAL A 70 -11.80 4.71 0.73
C VAL A 70 -12.65 5.97 0.75
N LYS A 71 -12.02 7.10 0.53
CA LYS A 71 -12.70 8.37 0.34
C LYS A 71 -12.48 8.82 -1.10
N TYR A 72 -13.54 8.86 -1.86
CA TYR A 72 -13.53 9.31 -3.25
C TYR A 72 -13.67 10.82 -3.28
N VAL A 73 -12.61 11.52 -3.61
CA VAL A 73 -12.57 12.99 -3.62
C VAL A 73 -12.99 13.52 -4.99
N LYS A 74 -12.47 12.90 -6.06
CA LYS A 74 -12.80 13.23 -7.45
C LYS A 74 -12.99 11.97 -8.27
N THR A 75 -13.83 12.07 -9.29
CA THR A 75 -13.97 11.00 -10.28
C THR A 75 -12.80 11.02 -11.25
N THR A 76 -12.54 9.88 -11.87
CA THR A 76 -11.54 9.75 -12.94
C THR A 76 -12.18 9.18 -14.19
N THR A 77 -11.54 9.40 -15.33
CA THR A 77 -12.00 8.91 -16.62
C THR A 77 -10.96 8.03 -17.28
N PHE A 78 -11.36 7.23 -18.28
CA PHE A 78 -10.40 6.40 -18.99
C PHE A 78 -9.32 7.26 -19.66
N GLY A 79 -8.11 6.72 -19.72
CA GLY A 79 -6.96 7.42 -20.28
C GLY A 79 -6.26 8.37 -19.30
N GLN A 80 -6.92 8.68 -18.19
CA GLN A 80 -6.31 9.53 -17.16
C GLN A 80 -5.15 8.80 -16.50
N ARG A 81 -4.05 9.50 -16.30
CA ARG A 81 -2.87 8.97 -15.62
C ARG A 81 -2.91 9.33 -14.15
N LEU A 82 -2.76 8.31 -13.33
CA LEU A 82 -2.84 8.43 -11.88
C LEU A 82 -1.53 7.99 -11.25
N ARG A 83 -1.17 8.64 -10.15
CA ARG A 83 -0.09 8.20 -9.28
C ARG A 83 -0.68 7.66 -7.99
N VAL A 84 -0.36 6.42 -7.68
CA VAL A 84 -0.84 5.76 -6.46
C VAL A 84 0.34 5.62 -5.52
N ARG A 85 0.22 6.22 -4.35
CA ARG A 85 1.25 6.20 -3.32
C ARG A 85 0.77 5.37 -2.15
N ALA A 86 1.56 4.38 -1.76
CA ALA A 86 1.33 3.55 -0.58
C ALA A 86 2.39 3.90 0.47
N THR A 87 1.95 4.19 1.68
CA THR A 87 2.82 4.55 2.80
C THR A 87 2.56 3.60 3.95
N LEU A 88 3.61 2.99 4.49
CA LEU A 88 3.49 2.12 5.65
C LEU A 88 3.29 2.98 6.91
N GLU A 89 2.10 2.92 7.51
CA GLU A 89 1.77 3.69 8.71
C GLU A 89 2.04 2.96 10.01
N GLU A 90 1.74 1.67 10.04
CA GLU A 90 1.89 0.86 11.25
C GLU A 90 2.30 -0.56 10.88
N TYR A 91 3.15 -1.17 11.67
CA TYR A 91 3.58 -2.54 11.42
C TYR A 91 3.77 -3.38 12.70
N GLU A 92 3.84 -2.77 13.89
CA GLU A 92 4.13 -3.49 15.14
C GLU A 92 3.02 -4.44 15.57
N ASN A 93 1.77 -4.03 15.48
CA ASN A 93 0.62 -4.84 15.90
C ASN A 93 -0.21 -5.33 14.71
N ARG A 94 -0.19 -4.58 13.66
CA ARG A 94 -0.94 -4.83 12.42
C ARG A 94 -0.20 -4.14 11.28
N LEU A 95 -0.56 -4.51 10.07
CA LEU A 95 0.03 -3.92 8.87
C LEU A 95 -0.98 -2.92 8.32
N LYS A 96 -0.74 -1.64 8.58
CA LYS A 96 -1.60 -0.56 8.09
C LYS A 96 -0.88 0.25 7.04
N ILE A 97 -1.51 0.37 5.89
CA ILE A 97 -1.01 1.13 4.74
C ILE A 97 -2.00 2.23 4.41
N ALA A 98 -1.50 3.44 4.27
CA ALA A 98 -2.27 4.58 3.78
C ALA A 98 -1.96 4.80 2.31
N TYR A 99 -2.96 5.23 1.57
CA TYR A 99 -2.84 5.45 0.13
C TYR A 99 -3.33 6.84 -0.24
N THR A 100 -2.69 7.43 -1.23
CA THR A 100 -3.22 8.58 -1.96
C THR A 100 -3.17 8.27 -3.45
N ILE A 101 -4.23 8.64 -4.16
CA ILE A 101 -4.25 8.63 -5.61
C ILE A 101 -4.34 10.07 -6.06
N THR A 102 -3.42 10.49 -6.90
CA THR A 102 -3.37 11.85 -7.45
C THR A 102 -3.37 11.78 -8.97
N ASP A 103 -3.88 12.83 -9.61
CA ASP A 103 -3.71 13.00 -11.05
C ASP A 103 -2.24 13.29 -11.33
N SER A 104 -1.63 12.53 -12.24
CA SER A 104 -0.19 12.65 -12.51
C SER A 104 0.20 13.98 -13.14
N GLU A 105 -0.71 14.62 -13.86
CA GLU A 105 -0.43 15.89 -14.55
C GLU A 105 -0.68 17.09 -13.63
N SER A 106 -1.83 17.13 -12.97
CA SER A 106 -2.22 18.27 -12.14
C SER A 106 -1.73 18.20 -10.70
N GLY A 107 -1.46 16.99 -10.21
CA GLY A 107 -1.16 16.75 -8.80
C GLY A 107 -2.38 16.80 -7.90
N GLU A 108 -3.58 16.96 -8.44
CA GLU A 108 -4.80 17.02 -7.65
C GLU A 108 -5.09 15.67 -6.98
N LEU A 109 -5.55 15.74 -5.74
CA LEU A 109 -5.97 14.55 -5.00
C LEU A 109 -7.27 13.99 -5.57
N VAL A 110 -7.25 12.70 -5.88
CA VAL A 110 -8.38 11.95 -6.42
C VAL A 110 -9.02 11.08 -5.35
N THR A 111 -8.20 10.38 -4.56
CA THR A 111 -8.69 9.40 -3.59
C THR A 111 -7.73 9.32 -2.41
N LYS A 112 -8.29 9.17 -1.21
CA LYS A 112 -7.55 8.78 -0.01
C LYS A 112 -8.08 7.44 0.46
N ALA A 113 -7.20 6.57 0.91
CA ALA A 113 -7.60 5.24 1.36
C ALA A 113 -6.66 4.71 2.43
N SER A 114 -7.11 3.67 3.11
CA SER A 114 -6.26 2.89 4.01
C SER A 114 -6.71 1.43 4.01
N THR A 115 -5.78 0.53 4.22
CA THR A 115 -6.05 -0.88 4.46
C THR A 115 -5.33 -1.33 5.71
N THR A 116 -5.98 -2.21 6.47
CA THR A 116 -5.39 -2.83 7.64
C THR A 116 -5.44 -4.35 7.48
N GLN A 117 -4.30 -4.98 7.68
CA GLN A 117 -4.16 -6.44 7.66
C GLN A 117 -3.64 -6.89 9.02
N VAL A 118 -4.05 -8.07 9.43
CA VAL A 118 -3.53 -8.73 10.63
C VAL A 118 -2.94 -10.08 10.24
N ALA A 119 -1.94 -10.53 10.99
CA ALA A 119 -1.38 -11.85 10.78
C ALA A 119 -2.31 -12.91 11.36
N VAL A 120 -2.46 -14.00 10.64
CA VAL A 120 -3.21 -15.17 11.08
C VAL A 120 -2.30 -16.38 10.98
N GLU A 121 -2.16 -17.11 12.08
CA GLU A 121 -1.39 -18.35 12.16
C GLU A 121 -2.28 -19.46 12.61
N ARG A 122 -2.33 -20.56 11.84
CA ARG A 122 -3.16 -21.73 12.16
C ARG A 122 -4.62 -21.39 12.44
N GLY A 123 -5.17 -20.42 11.70
CA GLY A 123 -6.55 -19.99 11.86
C GLY A 123 -6.80 -19.02 13.01
N GLU A 124 -5.77 -18.64 13.76
CA GLU A 124 -5.88 -17.71 14.87
C GLU A 124 -5.23 -16.37 14.56
N MET A 125 -5.92 -15.30 14.90
CA MET A 125 -5.43 -13.95 14.71
C MET A 125 -4.32 -13.64 15.72
N CYS A 126 -3.22 -13.07 15.23
CA CYS A 126 -2.15 -12.58 16.07
C CYS A 126 -2.43 -11.16 16.54
N PHE A 127 -2.25 -10.89 17.84
CA PHE A 127 -2.46 -9.56 18.40
C PHE A 127 -1.28 -8.61 18.17
N VAL A 128 -0.12 -9.18 17.84
CA VAL A 128 1.06 -8.43 17.45
C VAL A 128 1.60 -9.00 16.15
N SER A 129 2.29 -8.18 15.39
CA SER A 129 2.89 -8.65 14.15
C SER A 129 4.01 -9.65 14.41
N PRO A 130 4.15 -10.69 13.57
CA PRO A 130 5.24 -11.64 13.69
C PRO A 130 6.61 -10.96 13.56
N GLN A 131 7.60 -11.51 14.23
CA GLN A 131 8.96 -10.97 14.19
C GLN A 131 9.53 -10.87 12.77
N VAL A 132 9.13 -11.77 11.87
CA VAL A 132 9.57 -11.73 10.48
C VAL A 132 9.19 -10.40 9.80
N LEU A 133 7.99 -9.87 10.04
CA LEU A 133 7.61 -8.57 9.49
C LEU A 133 8.44 -7.45 10.12
N LEU A 134 8.61 -7.46 11.43
CA LEU A 134 9.38 -6.44 12.14
C LEU A 134 10.81 -6.37 11.61
N ASP A 135 11.45 -7.51 11.42
CA ASP A 135 12.81 -7.59 10.90
C ASP A 135 12.92 -7.07 9.47
N LYS A 136 11.94 -7.43 8.61
CA LYS A 136 11.90 -6.96 7.23
C LYS A 136 11.73 -5.45 7.14
N VAL A 137 10.83 -4.89 7.95
CA VAL A 137 10.60 -3.44 7.99
C VAL A 137 11.84 -2.70 8.49
N ARG A 138 12.45 -3.18 9.56
CA ARG A 138 13.68 -2.58 10.09
C ARG A 138 14.81 -2.59 9.08
N ALA A 139 15.01 -3.71 8.40
CA ALA A 139 16.03 -3.81 7.35
C ALA A 139 15.76 -2.83 6.20
N ALA A 140 14.50 -2.68 5.79
CA ALA A 140 14.12 -1.72 4.75
C ALA A 140 14.37 -0.28 5.18
N LEU A 141 14.03 0.08 6.42
CA LEU A 141 14.29 1.43 6.98
C LEU A 141 15.78 1.71 7.07
N GLU A 142 16.58 0.75 7.50
CA GLU A 142 18.03 0.87 7.55
C GLU A 142 18.64 1.04 6.17
N GLY A 143 18.10 0.33 5.17
CA GLY A 143 18.49 0.46 3.78
C GLY A 143 18.29 1.88 3.24
N LEU A 144 17.19 2.54 3.61
CA LEU A 144 16.96 3.94 3.27
C LEU A 144 18.02 4.86 3.88
N SER A 145 18.39 4.61 5.14
CA SER A 145 19.44 5.38 5.81
C SER A 145 20.79 5.20 5.15
N ALA A 146 21.18 3.97 4.81
CA ALA A 146 22.44 3.68 4.12
C ALA A 146 22.47 4.29 2.71
N GLY A 147 21.35 4.24 1.97
CA GLY A 147 21.24 4.80 0.63
C GLY A 147 21.49 6.31 0.57
N ARG A 148 21.12 7.05 1.62
CA ARG A 148 21.39 8.50 1.69
C ARG A 148 22.85 8.85 1.99
N GLY A 149 23.55 7.96 2.68
CA GLY A 149 24.96 8.17 2.99
C GLY A 149 25.90 8.02 1.81
N ARG A 150 25.38 7.55 0.65
CA ARG A 150 26.19 7.28 -0.54
C ARG A 150 26.11 8.38 -1.61
N LYS A 151 25.45 9.47 -1.33
CA LYS A 151 25.40 10.59 -2.28
C LYS A 151 26.56 11.55 -2.12
#